data_161c37ab55ccdf1842800f4c2fd5d441
#
_entry.id   161c37ab55ccdf1842800f4c2fd5d441
#
_cell.length_a   1.000
_cell.length_b   1.000
_cell.length_c   1.000
_cell.angle_alpha   90.00
_cell.angle_beta   90.00
_cell.angle_gamma   90.00
#
_symmetry.space_group_name_H-M   'P 1'
#
loop_
_entity.id
_entity.type
_entity.pdbx_description
1 polymer ?
#
loop_
_entity_poly.entity_id
_entity_poly.type
_entity_poly.pdbx_seq_one_letter_code
_entity_poly.pdbx_strand_id
1 'polypeptide(L)'
;MSGTMEGMDGMGNMPGMKGRPRWQPVVLSTLHCGAGCTLADIVGEWFLFFVPVAIGGSILAGTWVVDYLLALAFGIGFQYAAIRGMERTLPRGEAIRRAAKADILSLTAWQAGMYGWMAVAIFALNGGEAMPRTSFVFWFTMQIAMACGFLVALPVNILLIRAGIKKGM
;
A
#
# COMPACT_ATOMS: atom_id res chain seq x y z
N MET A 1 21.01 -14.92 24.36
CA MET A 1 20.27 -14.01 23.48
C MET A 1 20.51 -14.42 22.02
N SER A 2 19.86 -15.51 21.59
CA SER A 2 20.09 -16.11 20.24
C SER A 2 18.73 -16.44 19.58
N GLY A 3 17.81 -15.50 19.52
CA GLY A 3 16.45 -15.70 19.05
C GLY A 3 16.03 -14.94 17.78
N THR A 4 16.99 -14.35 17.02
CA THR A 4 16.65 -13.37 15.98
C THR A 4 16.93 -13.81 14.54
N MET A 5 17.40 -15.04 14.30
CA MET A 5 17.75 -15.48 12.94
C MET A 5 16.86 -16.59 12.33
N GLU A 6 16.07 -17.30 13.11
CA GLU A 6 15.24 -18.41 12.60
C GLU A 6 14.08 -17.97 11.68
N GLY A 7 13.54 -16.77 11.84
CA GLY A 7 12.46 -16.27 10.97
C GLY A 7 12.89 -15.88 9.55
N MET A 8 14.20 -15.72 9.30
CA MET A 8 14.73 -15.33 7.99
C MET A 8 15.18 -16.52 7.14
N ASP A 9 15.44 -17.68 7.74
CA ASP A 9 15.90 -18.89 7.03
C ASP A 9 14.78 -19.54 6.21
N GLY A 10 13.50 -19.33 6.57
CA GLY A 10 12.34 -19.77 5.80
C GLY A 10 12.18 -19.07 4.44
N MET A 11 12.78 -17.88 4.26
CA MET A 11 12.70 -17.12 2.99
C MET A 11 13.61 -17.68 1.89
N GLY A 12 14.70 -18.37 2.26
CA GLY A 12 15.67 -18.90 1.28
C GLY A 12 15.22 -20.18 0.57
N ASN A 13 14.14 -20.82 1.03
CA ASN A 13 13.76 -22.16 0.57
C ASN A 13 12.53 -22.19 -0.37
N MET A 14 12.01 -21.03 -0.80
CA MET A 14 10.94 -21.03 -1.80
C MET A 14 11.46 -21.33 -3.20
N PRO A 15 10.75 -22.17 -4.01
CA PRO A 15 11.13 -22.44 -5.39
C PRO A 15 11.20 -21.11 -6.18
N GLY A 16 12.35 -20.79 -6.73
CA GLY A 16 12.62 -19.56 -7.48
C GLY A 16 13.39 -18.46 -6.74
N MET A 17 13.68 -18.62 -5.43
CA MET A 17 14.42 -17.61 -4.64
C MET A 17 15.87 -17.95 -4.35
N LYS A 18 16.37 -19.08 -4.83
CA LYS A 18 17.80 -19.45 -4.66
C LYS A 18 18.70 -18.40 -5.33
N GLY A 19 19.50 -17.70 -4.52
CA GLY A 19 20.46 -16.70 -4.98
C GLY A 19 19.99 -15.24 -4.99
N ARG A 20 18.74 -14.92 -4.58
CA ARG A 20 18.28 -13.53 -4.49
C ARG A 20 18.70 -12.87 -3.16
N PRO A 21 19.11 -11.58 -3.19
CA PRO A 21 19.38 -10.82 -1.97
C PRO A 21 18.14 -10.77 -1.05
N ARG A 22 18.34 -10.85 0.26
CA ARG A 22 17.27 -10.89 1.28
C ARG A 22 16.33 -9.69 1.26
N TRP A 23 16.76 -8.55 0.72
CA TRP A 23 15.94 -7.35 0.60
C TRP A 23 14.95 -7.38 -0.57
N GLN A 24 15.27 -8.14 -1.65
CA GLN A 24 14.41 -8.18 -2.85
C GLN A 24 12.97 -8.64 -2.57
N PRO A 25 12.71 -9.72 -1.83
CA PRO A 25 11.33 -10.14 -1.54
C PRO A 25 10.53 -9.07 -0.78
N VAL A 26 11.19 -8.31 0.09
CA VAL A 26 10.55 -7.23 0.85
C VAL A 26 10.18 -6.07 -0.06
N VAL A 27 11.13 -5.62 -0.87
CA VAL A 27 10.91 -4.52 -1.82
C VAL A 27 9.83 -4.88 -2.83
N LEU A 28 9.90 -6.08 -3.43
CA LEU A 28 8.88 -6.54 -4.38
C LEU A 28 7.48 -6.62 -3.74
N SER A 29 7.39 -7.14 -2.52
CA SER A 29 6.13 -7.19 -1.78
C SER A 29 5.58 -5.80 -1.46
N THR A 30 6.46 -4.83 -1.15
CA THR A 30 6.06 -3.44 -0.90
C THR A 30 5.63 -2.74 -2.20
N LEU A 31 6.35 -2.96 -3.31
CA LEU A 31 5.98 -2.42 -4.62
C LEU A 31 4.66 -3.00 -5.13
N HIS A 32 4.41 -4.30 -4.90
CA HIS A 32 3.14 -4.93 -5.28
C HIS A 32 1.95 -4.30 -4.52
N CYS A 33 2.11 -4.07 -3.22
CA CYS A 33 1.14 -3.33 -2.42
C CYS A 33 0.96 -1.90 -2.95
N GLY A 34 2.07 -1.20 -3.24
CA GLY A 34 2.06 0.15 -3.80
C GLY A 34 1.38 0.26 -5.17
N ALA A 35 1.51 -0.75 -6.03
CA ALA A 35 0.82 -0.76 -7.32
C ALA A 35 -0.71 -0.75 -7.16
N GLY A 36 -1.24 -1.48 -6.16
CA GLY A 36 -2.65 -1.44 -5.81
C GLY A 36 -3.10 -0.07 -5.32
N CYS A 37 -2.31 0.57 -4.44
CA CYS A 37 -2.56 1.93 -3.97
C CYS A 37 -2.54 2.93 -5.13
N THR A 38 -1.51 2.90 -5.98
CA THR A 38 -1.37 3.82 -7.12
C THR A 38 -2.58 3.72 -8.07
N LEU A 39 -3.02 2.51 -8.36
CA LEU A 39 -4.22 2.31 -9.20
C LEU A 39 -5.48 2.85 -8.50
N ALA A 40 -5.62 2.60 -7.20
CA ALA A 40 -6.74 3.10 -6.41
C ALA A 40 -6.80 4.62 -6.41
N ASP A 41 -5.66 5.28 -6.20
CA ASP A 41 -5.58 6.74 -6.16
C ASP A 41 -5.87 7.36 -7.53
N ILE A 42 -5.35 6.79 -8.62
CA ILE A 42 -5.68 7.26 -9.98
C ILE A 42 -7.20 7.15 -10.22
N VAL A 43 -7.79 6.00 -9.92
CA VAL A 43 -9.24 5.77 -10.11
C VAL A 43 -10.04 6.67 -9.17
N GLY A 44 -9.65 6.77 -7.91
CA GLY A 44 -10.30 7.55 -6.87
C GLY A 44 -10.30 9.04 -7.18
N GLU A 45 -9.14 9.60 -7.56
CA GLU A 45 -9.02 11.02 -7.87
C GLU A 45 -9.85 11.42 -9.09
N TRP A 46 -9.90 10.58 -10.16
CA TRP A 46 -10.76 10.83 -11.30
C TRP A 46 -12.25 10.62 -10.96
N PHE A 47 -12.60 9.60 -10.19
CA PHE A 47 -13.96 9.40 -9.72
C PHE A 47 -14.46 10.61 -8.91
N LEU A 48 -13.67 11.07 -7.95
CA LEU A 48 -14.00 12.19 -7.08
C LEU A 48 -13.94 13.56 -7.78
N PHE A 49 -13.28 13.63 -8.92
CA PHE A 49 -13.35 14.80 -9.80
C PHE A 49 -14.77 14.98 -10.38
N PHE A 50 -15.41 13.87 -10.76
CA PHE A 50 -16.79 13.91 -11.30
C PHE A 50 -17.87 13.85 -10.23
N VAL A 51 -17.60 13.16 -9.12
CA VAL A 51 -18.56 12.93 -8.03
C VAL A 51 -17.90 13.33 -6.70
N PRO A 52 -17.85 14.64 -6.37
CA PRO A 52 -17.22 15.09 -5.15
C PRO A 52 -17.98 14.59 -3.92
N VAL A 53 -17.28 13.93 -3.00
CA VAL A 53 -17.81 13.43 -1.72
C VAL A 53 -17.28 14.30 -0.58
N ALA A 54 -18.19 14.87 0.22
CA ALA A 54 -17.82 15.61 1.42
C ALA A 54 -18.13 14.80 2.68
N ILE A 55 -17.16 14.71 3.60
CA ILE A 55 -17.34 14.09 4.91
C ILE A 55 -17.06 15.15 6.00
N GLY A 56 -18.00 15.34 6.90
CA GLY A 56 -17.88 16.38 7.94
C GLY A 56 -17.77 17.81 7.39
N GLY A 57 -18.32 18.07 6.19
CA GLY A 57 -18.21 19.37 5.51
C GLY A 57 -16.88 19.58 4.76
N SER A 58 -15.96 18.62 4.78
CA SER A 58 -14.67 18.70 4.08
C SER A 58 -14.62 17.74 2.87
N ILE A 59 -14.43 18.30 1.68
CA ILE A 59 -14.19 17.50 0.46
C ILE A 59 -12.85 16.75 0.56
N LEU A 60 -11.82 17.38 1.15
CA LEU A 60 -10.51 16.77 1.34
C LEU A 60 -10.60 15.50 2.21
N ALA A 61 -11.35 15.56 3.32
CA ALA A 61 -11.58 14.38 4.16
C ALA A 61 -12.35 13.29 3.40
N GLY A 62 -13.35 13.68 2.62
CA GLY A 62 -14.08 12.74 1.75
C GLY A 62 -13.18 12.05 0.74
N THR A 63 -12.29 12.80 0.08
CA THR A 63 -11.31 12.28 -0.87
C THR A 63 -10.42 11.23 -0.20
N TRP A 64 -9.78 11.55 0.92
CA TRP A 64 -8.87 10.64 1.61
C TRP A 64 -9.54 9.36 2.10
N VAL A 65 -10.80 9.45 2.55
CA VAL A 65 -11.56 8.26 2.98
C VAL A 65 -11.90 7.37 1.79
N VAL A 66 -12.37 7.95 0.68
CA VAL A 66 -12.70 7.17 -0.53
C VAL A 66 -11.44 6.52 -1.11
N ASP A 67 -10.34 7.25 -1.23
CA ASP A 67 -9.06 6.71 -1.71
C ASP A 67 -8.55 5.58 -0.83
N TYR A 68 -8.65 5.73 0.50
CA TYR A 68 -8.28 4.66 1.43
C TYR A 68 -9.13 3.40 1.26
N LEU A 69 -10.45 3.53 1.09
CA LEU A 69 -11.34 2.40 0.87
C LEU A 69 -11.08 1.72 -0.47
N LEU A 70 -10.82 2.49 -1.53
CA LEU A 70 -10.42 1.96 -2.83
C LEU A 70 -9.07 1.27 -2.75
N ALA A 71 -8.08 1.85 -2.05
CA ALA A 71 -6.78 1.24 -1.84
C ALA A 71 -6.89 -0.11 -1.11
N LEU A 72 -7.74 -0.21 -0.08
CA LEU A 72 -8.03 -1.48 0.58
C LEU A 72 -8.67 -2.50 -0.36
N ALA A 73 -9.66 -2.08 -1.15
CA ALA A 73 -10.35 -2.97 -2.08
C ALA A 73 -9.40 -3.51 -3.17
N PHE A 74 -8.63 -2.63 -3.80
CA PHE A 74 -7.66 -3.02 -4.83
C PHE A 74 -6.50 -3.83 -4.22
N GLY A 75 -5.94 -3.41 -3.08
CA GLY A 75 -4.83 -4.10 -2.41
C GLY A 75 -5.21 -5.51 -2.01
N ILE A 76 -6.35 -5.69 -1.32
CA ILE A 76 -6.86 -7.01 -0.96
C ILE A 76 -7.14 -7.85 -2.22
N GLY A 77 -7.69 -7.24 -3.28
CA GLY A 77 -7.93 -7.90 -4.56
C GLY A 77 -6.63 -8.41 -5.21
N PHE A 78 -5.60 -7.56 -5.31
CA PHE A 78 -4.29 -7.94 -5.84
C PHE A 78 -3.62 -9.02 -4.99
N GLN A 79 -3.63 -8.86 -3.67
CA GLN A 79 -3.05 -9.85 -2.75
C GLN A 79 -3.80 -11.19 -2.80
N TYR A 80 -5.13 -11.16 -2.90
CA TYR A 80 -5.93 -12.36 -3.11
C TYR A 80 -5.55 -13.07 -4.41
N ALA A 81 -5.43 -12.32 -5.51
CA ALA A 81 -5.01 -12.88 -6.80
C ALA A 81 -3.61 -13.52 -6.72
N ALA A 82 -2.66 -12.87 -6.05
CA ALA A 82 -1.32 -13.40 -5.85
C ALA A 82 -1.33 -14.69 -5.02
N ILE A 83 -2.07 -14.73 -3.90
CA ILE A 83 -2.21 -15.93 -3.06
C ILE A 83 -2.84 -17.08 -3.86
N ARG A 84 -3.90 -16.80 -4.62
CA ARG A 84 -4.57 -17.81 -5.47
C ARG A 84 -3.69 -18.33 -6.59
N GLY A 85 -2.79 -17.48 -7.12
CA GLY A 85 -1.80 -17.89 -8.11
C GLY A 85 -0.79 -18.87 -7.56
N MET A 86 -0.37 -18.69 -6.29
CA MET A 86 0.61 -19.55 -5.62
C MET A 86 0.00 -20.79 -4.97
N GLU A 87 -1.16 -20.66 -4.33
CA GLU A 87 -1.83 -21.70 -3.53
C GLU A 87 -3.25 -21.96 -4.06
N ARG A 88 -3.36 -22.64 -5.22
CA ARG A 88 -4.64 -22.88 -5.90
C ARG A 88 -5.64 -23.72 -5.10
N THR A 89 -5.16 -24.57 -4.21
CA THR A 89 -5.98 -25.47 -3.38
C THR A 89 -6.57 -24.79 -2.15
N LEU A 90 -6.11 -23.58 -1.82
CA LEU A 90 -6.57 -22.87 -0.62
C LEU A 90 -8.06 -22.46 -0.76
N PRO A 91 -8.92 -22.67 0.26
CA PRO A 91 -10.29 -22.19 0.25
C PRO A 91 -10.36 -20.66 0.06
N ARG A 92 -11.35 -20.17 -0.72
CA ARG A 92 -11.48 -18.74 -1.06
C ARG A 92 -11.55 -17.83 0.18
N GLY A 93 -12.33 -18.22 1.20
CA GLY A 93 -12.46 -17.44 2.44
C GLY A 93 -11.15 -17.30 3.21
N GLU A 94 -10.34 -18.37 3.27
CA GLU A 94 -9.02 -18.34 3.90
C GLU A 94 -8.04 -17.49 3.09
N ALA A 95 -8.09 -17.54 1.76
CA ALA A 95 -7.26 -16.71 0.90
C ALA A 95 -7.58 -15.21 1.10
N ILE A 96 -8.85 -14.83 1.18
CA ILE A 96 -9.29 -13.45 1.44
C ILE A 96 -8.84 -13.01 2.84
N ARG A 97 -9.03 -13.84 3.86
CA ARG A 97 -8.62 -13.54 5.23
C ARG A 97 -7.12 -13.31 5.36
N ARG A 98 -6.30 -14.13 4.70
CA ARG A 98 -4.85 -13.97 4.64
C ARG A 98 -4.45 -12.70 3.88
N ALA A 99 -5.11 -12.42 2.75
CA ALA A 99 -4.91 -11.20 1.98
C ALA A 99 -5.19 -9.96 2.84
N ALA A 100 -6.37 -9.88 3.46
CA ALA A 100 -6.76 -8.76 4.31
C ALA A 100 -5.79 -8.56 5.48
N LYS A 101 -5.44 -9.63 6.19
CA LYS A 101 -4.50 -9.58 7.34
C LYS A 101 -3.12 -9.08 6.93
N ALA A 102 -2.64 -9.49 5.75
CA ALA A 102 -1.32 -9.08 5.25
C ALA A 102 -1.31 -7.62 4.78
N ASP A 103 -2.43 -7.16 4.19
CA ASP A 103 -2.46 -5.89 3.49
C ASP A 103 -2.96 -4.72 4.33
N ILE A 104 -3.89 -4.90 5.25
CA ILE A 104 -4.47 -3.79 6.03
C ILE A 104 -3.37 -2.95 6.70
N LEU A 105 -2.42 -3.57 7.40
CA LEU A 105 -1.34 -2.87 8.08
C LEU A 105 -0.36 -2.23 7.09
N SER A 106 -0.02 -2.93 6.02
CA SER A 106 0.90 -2.46 4.98
C SER A 106 0.32 -1.26 4.22
N LEU A 107 -0.96 -1.36 3.83
CA LEU A 107 -1.69 -0.29 3.14
C LEU A 107 -1.91 0.92 4.04
N THR A 108 -2.28 0.71 5.30
CA THR A 108 -2.43 1.81 6.26
C THR A 108 -1.12 2.58 6.44
N ALA A 109 0.01 1.88 6.53
CA ALA A 109 1.33 2.51 6.61
C ALA A 109 1.67 3.29 5.33
N TRP A 110 1.34 2.75 4.15
CA TRP A 110 1.50 3.43 2.87
C TRP A 110 0.69 4.72 2.82
N GLN A 111 -0.61 4.63 3.11
CA GLN A 111 -1.51 5.78 3.10
C GLN A 111 -1.13 6.83 4.16
N ALA A 112 -0.66 6.42 5.34
CA ALA A 112 -0.18 7.36 6.34
C ALA A 112 1.02 8.18 5.84
N GLY A 113 1.98 7.55 5.13
CA GLY A 113 3.11 8.25 4.52
C GLY A 113 2.67 9.18 3.39
N MET A 114 1.78 8.72 2.53
CA MET A 114 1.26 9.49 1.40
C MET A 114 0.42 10.69 1.86
N TYR A 115 -0.55 10.48 2.75
CA TYR A 115 -1.38 11.57 3.29
C TYR A 115 -0.58 12.55 4.14
N GLY A 116 0.43 12.06 4.87
CA GLY A 116 1.36 12.92 5.60
C GLY A 116 2.06 13.91 4.69
N TRP A 117 2.59 13.44 3.55
CA TRP A 117 3.18 14.32 2.55
C TRP A 117 2.16 15.24 1.90
N MET A 118 0.98 14.73 1.51
CA MET A 118 -0.08 15.54 0.90
C MET A 118 -0.56 16.63 1.87
N ALA A 119 -0.64 16.35 3.17
CA ALA A 119 -0.96 17.37 4.17
C ALA A 119 0.12 18.48 4.21
N VAL A 120 1.41 18.12 4.17
CA VAL A 120 2.49 19.11 4.08
C VAL A 120 2.37 19.93 2.78
N ALA A 121 2.14 19.27 1.65
CA ALA A 121 2.01 19.92 0.36
C ALA A 121 0.82 20.91 0.32
N ILE A 122 -0.33 20.54 0.85
CA ILE A 122 -1.53 21.38 0.87
C ILE A 122 -1.37 22.50 1.88
N PHE A 123 -1.07 22.17 3.15
CA PHE A 123 -1.16 23.17 4.23
C PHE A 123 0.10 24.02 4.39
N ALA A 124 1.29 23.44 4.16
CA ALA A 124 2.54 24.17 4.34
C ALA A 124 3.06 24.82 3.05
N LEU A 125 2.89 24.15 1.90
CA LEU A 125 3.44 24.65 0.63
C LEU A 125 2.41 25.41 -0.22
N ASN A 126 1.12 25.07 -0.12
CA ASN A 126 0.05 25.66 -0.94
C ASN A 126 -0.96 26.49 -0.11
N GLY A 127 -0.60 26.90 1.11
CA GLY A 127 -1.41 27.81 1.93
C GLY A 127 -2.78 27.28 2.38
N GLY A 128 -2.99 25.97 2.33
CA GLY A 128 -4.26 25.31 2.68
C GLY A 128 -5.23 25.11 1.51
N GLU A 129 -4.86 25.55 0.32
CA GLU A 129 -5.68 25.34 -0.88
C GLU A 129 -5.40 23.99 -1.54
N ALA A 130 -6.47 23.28 -1.92
CA ALA A 130 -6.33 22.04 -2.66
C ALA A 130 -5.81 22.31 -4.09
N MET A 131 -4.83 21.55 -4.51
CA MET A 131 -4.29 21.64 -5.87
C MET A 131 -5.29 21.07 -6.89
N PRO A 132 -5.50 21.75 -8.04
CA PRO A 132 -6.37 21.22 -9.08
C PRO A 132 -5.86 19.89 -9.64
N ARG A 133 -6.72 18.86 -9.71
CA ARG A 133 -6.39 17.53 -10.26
C ARG A 133 -5.95 17.55 -11.72
N THR A 134 -6.31 18.60 -12.45
CA THR A 134 -5.89 18.82 -13.85
C THR A 134 -4.50 19.42 -13.97
N SER A 135 -3.87 19.83 -12.85
CA SER A 135 -2.54 20.45 -12.87
C SER A 135 -1.41 19.43 -12.85
N PHE A 136 -0.32 19.75 -13.53
CA PHE A 136 0.92 18.96 -13.45
C PHE A 136 1.49 18.94 -12.01
N VAL A 137 1.34 20.05 -11.26
CA VAL A 137 1.83 20.16 -9.88
C VAL A 137 1.17 19.14 -8.97
N PHE A 138 -0.15 18.92 -9.11
CA PHE A 138 -0.86 17.89 -8.35
C PHE A 138 -0.26 16.50 -8.59
N TRP A 139 -0.13 16.09 -9.84
CA TRP A 139 0.39 14.76 -10.18
C TRP A 139 1.86 14.57 -9.82
N PHE A 140 2.67 15.63 -9.94
CA PHE A 140 4.07 15.59 -9.48
C PHE A 140 4.15 15.42 -7.95
N THR A 141 3.35 16.19 -7.21
CA THR A 141 3.25 16.09 -5.74
C THR A 141 2.77 14.70 -5.32
N MET A 142 1.85 14.11 -6.07
CA MET A 142 1.36 12.74 -5.85
C MET A 142 2.49 11.70 -6.02
N GLN A 143 3.41 11.87 -6.98
CA GLN A 143 4.56 10.95 -7.11
C GLN A 143 5.49 11.02 -5.89
N ILE A 144 5.71 12.20 -5.33
CA ILE A 144 6.47 12.35 -4.09
C ILE A 144 5.72 11.70 -2.92
N ALA A 145 4.39 11.88 -2.85
CA ALA A 145 3.54 11.22 -1.86
C ALA A 145 3.67 9.69 -1.92
N MET A 146 3.68 9.11 -3.14
CA MET A 146 3.91 7.68 -3.34
C MET A 146 5.28 7.21 -2.83
N ALA A 147 6.33 8.00 -3.07
CA ALA A 147 7.67 7.71 -2.55
C ALA A 147 7.69 7.76 -1.00
N CYS A 148 7.02 8.74 -0.38
CA CYS A 148 6.87 8.82 1.07
C CYS A 148 6.08 7.62 1.62
N GLY A 149 4.98 7.23 0.96
CA GLY A 149 4.22 6.03 1.28
C GLY A 149 5.08 4.76 1.25
N PHE A 150 5.89 4.60 0.19
CA PHE A 150 6.84 3.48 0.09
C PHE A 150 7.83 3.46 1.25
N LEU A 151 8.46 4.60 1.59
CA LEU A 151 9.43 4.69 2.66
C LEU A 151 8.84 4.34 4.04
N VAL A 152 7.59 4.73 4.30
CA VAL A 152 6.89 4.40 5.55
C VAL A 152 6.41 2.95 5.56
N ALA A 153 5.92 2.43 4.44
CA ALA A 153 5.45 1.05 4.33
C ALA A 153 6.58 0.01 4.36
N LEU A 154 7.79 0.37 3.90
CA LEU A 154 8.92 -0.55 3.81
C LEU A 154 9.28 -1.18 5.18
N PRO A 155 9.52 -0.42 6.27
CA PRO A 155 9.82 -1.00 7.57
C PRO A 155 8.66 -1.83 8.13
N VAL A 156 7.42 -1.43 7.88
CA VAL A 156 6.23 -2.18 8.30
C VAL A 156 6.18 -3.52 7.58
N ASN A 157 6.43 -3.55 6.27
CA ASN A 157 6.51 -4.80 5.51
C ASN A 157 7.65 -5.71 5.98
N ILE A 158 8.80 -5.17 6.35
CA ILE A 158 9.90 -5.94 6.97
C ILE A 158 9.40 -6.63 8.24
N LEU A 159 8.70 -5.89 9.11
CA LEU A 159 8.17 -6.44 10.36
C LEU A 159 7.09 -7.50 10.10
N LEU A 160 6.18 -7.25 9.17
CA LEU A 160 5.10 -8.20 8.81
C LEU A 160 5.65 -9.53 8.25
N ILE A 161 6.72 -9.44 7.43
CA ILE A 161 7.37 -10.63 6.88
C ILE A 161 8.13 -11.38 7.98
N ARG A 162 8.85 -10.67 8.87
CA ARG A 162 9.54 -11.28 10.01
C ARG A 162 8.57 -11.94 11.00
N ALA A 163 7.40 -11.36 11.20
CA ALA A 163 6.34 -11.92 12.04
C ALA A 163 5.57 -13.09 11.37
N GLY A 164 5.90 -13.46 10.14
CA GLY A 164 5.21 -14.53 9.39
C GLY A 164 3.77 -14.20 8.99
N ILE A 165 3.36 -12.93 9.11
CA ILE A 165 2.00 -12.47 8.76
C ILE A 165 1.86 -12.30 7.25
N LYS A 166 2.95 -11.84 6.58
CA LYS A 166 3.02 -11.64 5.13
C LYS A 166 4.15 -12.51 4.56
N LYS A 167 3.88 -13.17 3.44
CA LYS A 167 4.93 -13.88 2.68
C LYS A 167 5.65 -12.88 1.77
N GLY A 168 6.98 -12.90 1.74
CA GLY A 168 7.77 -12.17 0.75
C GLY A 168 7.52 -12.75 -0.66
N MET A 169 7.47 -11.89 -1.68
CA MET A 169 7.30 -12.28 -3.09
C MET A 169 8.64 -12.42 -3.78
#